data_be823be451fec85467f3fc78c18f9afb
#
_entry.id   be823be451fec85467f3fc78c18f9afb
#
_cell.length_a   1.000
_cell.length_b   1.000
_cell.length_c   1.000
_cell.angle_alpha   90.00
_cell.angle_beta   90.00
_cell.angle_gamma   90.00
#
_symmetry.space_group_name_H-M   'P 1'
#
loop_
_entity.id
_entity.type
_entity.pdbx_description
1 polymer ?
#
loop_
_entity_poly.entity_id
_entity_poly.type
_entity_poly.pdbx_seq_one_letter_code
_entity_poly.pdbx_strand_id
1 'polypeptide(L)'
;MNPAIVIPSYWAEGAQPGVLGERGVYDYTTPIDKPLPELELCLSSLDQVRGVIRVIVLVVAPVTCEDSARARVESICRAHPALNPLVIGAREAAHVEHAVARMAHHVTGETVALRGYGAIKNMGLAVAAVFGHDVVVFLDDDEVVLDPDFLINAVHGLGSLTRQNLKVLVKSGFFIDANNSPYANPTDEWTEKYWSKATEFNRVMERMQTSSSRFSRSNHLCGGCCALHAEAYSKVPFDPYITRGEDLDYVLNLRANGMDAWFDNAWFVRSQPPEEMAGVPSMFMQDVHRWLYEYRKLDAMNSRRDLCTITPESLMPYPAPWLSAGVRRRVFQTALRRFIKGPNRLAYLRILTKGRYDADKFARAASSRYLSFSMMWPGVVAALWEDPLLQSAIRRTGEVVPPEERAAATADDLGDTGSLPTVGEAQ
;
A
#
# COMPACT_ATOMS: atom_id res chain seq x y z
N MET A 1 9.15 20.32 0.12
CA MET A 1 9.00 18.86 0.19
C MET A 1 9.47 18.28 -1.14
N ASN A 2 10.07 17.08 -1.10
CA ASN A 2 10.59 16.34 -2.26
C ASN A 2 9.81 15.02 -2.40
N PRO A 3 8.56 15.04 -2.91
CA PRO A 3 7.72 13.86 -3.00
C PRO A 3 8.15 12.91 -4.13
N ALA A 4 8.01 11.59 -3.88
CA ALA A 4 8.02 10.57 -4.92
C ALA A 4 6.67 9.84 -4.93
N ILE A 5 6.16 9.51 -6.12
CA ILE A 5 5.03 8.61 -6.30
C ILE A 5 5.60 7.20 -6.43
N VAL A 6 5.10 6.24 -5.64
CA VAL A 6 5.52 4.83 -5.67
C VAL A 6 4.35 3.98 -6.13
N ILE A 7 4.54 3.24 -7.21
CA ILE A 7 3.52 2.40 -7.85
C ILE A 7 3.97 0.95 -7.85
N PRO A 8 3.45 0.08 -6.97
CA PRO A 8 3.58 -1.37 -7.12
C PRO A 8 2.77 -1.84 -8.33
N SER A 9 3.39 -2.59 -9.24
CA SER A 9 2.73 -3.11 -10.43
C SER A 9 2.91 -4.61 -10.54
N TYR A 10 1.78 -5.35 -10.62
CA TYR A 10 1.72 -6.80 -10.46
C TYR A 10 1.48 -7.50 -11.80
N TRP A 11 2.43 -8.38 -12.21
CA TRP A 11 2.44 -9.01 -13.53
C TRP A 11 2.47 -10.54 -13.45
N ALA A 12 1.87 -11.21 -14.45
CA ALA A 12 1.93 -12.65 -14.63
C ALA A 12 1.78 -13.07 -16.11
N GLU A 13 2.20 -14.29 -16.48
CA GLU A 13 1.99 -14.86 -17.82
C GLU A 13 0.54 -15.25 -18.10
N GLY A 14 -0.35 -15.14 -17.13
CA GLY A 14 -1.79 -15.45 -17.24
C GLY A 14 -2.45 -15.41 -15.87
N ALA A 15 -3.77 -15.64 -15.82
CA ALA A 15 -4.50 -15.72 -14.56
C ALA A 15 -3.88 -16.77 -13.64
N GLN A 16 -3.21 -16.33 -12.59
CA GLN A 16 -2.62 -17.25 -11.61
C GLN A 16 -3.71 -17.71 -10.63
N PRO A 17 -4.04 -18.99 -10.57
CA PRO A 17 -4.84 -19.52 -9.46
C PRO A 17 -4.00 -19.42 -8.20
N GLY A 18 -4.28 -18.40 -7.37
CA GLY A 18 -3.60 -18.22 -6.11
C GLY A 18 -3.79 -19.43 -5.20
N VAL A 19 -2.72 -19.89 -4.58
CA VAL A 19 -2.80 -20.92 -3.55
C VAL A 19 -3.30 -20.27 -2.26
N LEU A 20 -4.38 -20.80 -1.70
CA LEU A 20 -5.04 -20.27 -0.50
C LEU A 20 -4.03 -20.05 0.65
N GLY A 21 -3.84 -18.79 1.06
CA GLY A 21 -3.07 -18.43 2.25
C GLY A 21 -1.55 -18.33 2.09
N GLU A 22 -1.02 -18.33 0.87
CA GLU A 22 0.41 -18.10 0.63
C GLU A 22 0.74 -16.61 0.49
N ARG A 23 1.92 -16.23 0.98
CA ARG A 23 2.48 -14.89 0.74
C ARG A 23 2.85 -14.76 -0.75
N GLY A 24 2.54 -13.60 -1.33
CA GLY A 24 2.77 -13.34 -2.76
C GLY A 24 1.62 -13.80 -3.65
N VAL A 25 0.46 -14.07 -3.07
CA VAL A 25 -0.83 -14.15 -3.78
C VAL A 25 -1.49 -12.78 -3.70
N TYR A 26 -1.69 -12.18 -4.85
CA TYR A 26 -2.26 -10.85 -4.99
C TYR A 26 -3.73 -10.93 -5.39
N ASP A 27 -4.47 -9.85 -5.16
CA ASP A 27 -5.89 -9.79 -5.49
C ASP A 27 -6.11 -9.87 -7.00
N TYR A 28 -5.15 -9.34 -7.77
CA TYR A 28 -5.07 -9.48 -9.23
C TYR A 28 -3.60 -9.41 -9.69
N THR A 29 -3.36 -9.81 -10.93
CA THR A 29 -2.11 -9.62 -11.66
C THR A 29 -2.44 -9.28 -13.11
N THR A 30 -1.71 -8.34 -13.68
CA THR A 30 -1.87 -7.95 -15.09
C THR A 30 -1.17 -8.95 -16.01
N PRO A 31 -1.85 -9.55 -17.01
CA PRO A 31 -1.20 -10.35 -18.03
C PRO A 31 -0.18 -9.51 -18.83
N ILE A 32 1.01 -10.07 -19.07
CA ILE A 32 2.11 -9.36 -19.78
C ILE A 32 1.70 -8.95 -21.20
N ASP A 33 0.88 -9.76 -21.86
CA ASP A 33 0.39 -9.55 -23.22
C ASP A 33 -0.87 -8.70 -23.30
N LYS A 34 -1.37 -8.19 -22.17
CA LYS A 34 -2.56 -7.30 -22.15
C LYS A 34 -2.29 -6.05 -23.00
N PRO A 35 -3.14 -5.76 -24.02
CA PRO A 35 -2.88 -4.64 -24.93
C PRO A 35 -2.83 -3.29 -24.25
N LEU A 36 -3.75 -3.04 -23.31
CA LEU A 36 -3.81 -1.82 -22.50
C LEU A 36 -3.82 -2.20 -21.03
N PRO A 37 -2.62 -2.32 -20.40
CA PRO A 37 -2.50 -2.65 -19.00
C PRO A 37 -2.90 -1.47 -18.11
N GLU A 38 -3.28 -1.76 -16.89
CA GLU A 38 -3.70 -0.79 -15.88
C GLU A 38 -2.63 0.29 -15.64
N LEU A 39 -1.37 -0.13 -15.53
CA LEU A 39 -0.23 0.78 -15.36
C LEU A 39 -0.14 1.87 -16.45
N GLU A 40 -0.48 1.55 -17.71
CA GLU A 40 -0.52 2.53 -18.81
C GLU A 40 -1.55 3.63 -18.55
N LEU A 41 -2.75 3.24 -18.10
CA LEU A 41 -3.81 4.18 -17.74
C LEU A 41 -3.43 5.02 -16.52
N CYS A 42 -2.82 4.40 -15.53
CA CYS A 42 -2.33 5.06 -14.33
C CYS A 42 -1.29 6.14 -14.69
N LEU A 43 -0.22 5.79 -15.43
CA LEU A 43 0.82 6.74 -15.83
C LEU A 43 0.28 7.84 -16.74
N SER A 44 -0.58 7.51 -17.72
CA SER A 44 -1.23 8.51 -18.58
C SER A 44 -2.04 9.53 -17.78
N SER A 45 -2.65 9.11 -16.68
CA SER A 45 -3.38 10.03 -15.80
C SER A 45 -2.46 10.95 -15.00
N LEU A 46 -1.22 10.53 -14.75
CA LEU A 46 -0.22 11.33 -14.04
C LEU A 46 0.44 12.40 -14.92
N ASP A 47 0.40 12.28 -16.24
CA ASP A 47 0.97 13.28 -17.16
C ASP A 47 0.32 14.67 -16.98
N GLN A 48 -0.93 14.73 -16.52
CA GLN A 48 -1.60 15.99 -16.22
C GLN A 48 -1.36 16.51 -14.80
N VAL A 49 -0.68 15.75 -13.93
CA VAL A 49 -0.50 16.09 -12.51
C VAL A 49 0.67 17.04 -12.33
N ARG A 50 0.42 18.17 -11.71
CA ARG A 50 1.42 19.21 -11.45
C ARG A 50 2.40 18.81 -10.36
N GLY A 51 3.69 19.08 -10.59
CA GLY A 51 4.74 18.94 -9.58
C GLY A 51 5.25 17.51 -9.37
N VAL A 52 5.03 16.62 -10.32
CA VAL A 52 5.63 15.26 -10.27
C VAL A 52 7.14 15.38 -10.44
N ILE A 53 7.88 14.93 -9.44
CA ILE A 53 9.36 14.96 -9.44
C ILE A 53 9.92 13.61 -9.89
N ARG A 54 9.31 12.51 -9.41
CA ARG A 54 9.72 11.15 -9.71
C ARG A 54 8.58 10.17 -9.50
N VAL A 55 8.45 9.22 -10.43
CA VAL A 55 7.60 8.03 -10.28
C VAL A 55 8.50 6.80 -10.15
N ILE A 56 8.34 6.04 -9.08
CA ILE A 56 9.06 4.79 -8.80
C ILE A 56 8.10 3.63 -9.06
N VAL A 57 8.36 2.85 -10.10
CA VAL A 57 7.53 1.67 -10.44
C VAL A 57 8.20 0.40 -9.93
N LEU A 58 7.54 -0.32 -9.03
CA LEU A 58 8.01 -1.58 -8.47
C LEU A 58 7.44 -2.74 -9.29
N VAL A 59 8.29 -3.45 -10.02
CA VAL A 59 7.87 -4.58 -10.87
C VAL A 59 7.73 -5.84 -10.02
N VAL A 60 6.51 -6.27 -9.80
CA VAL A 60 6.20 -7.49 -9.03
C VAL A 60 5.76 -8.59 -10.00
N ALA A 61 6.61 -9.60 -10.19
CA ALA A 61 6.34 -10.71 -11.09
C ALA A 61 6.94 -12.01 -10.55
N PRO A 62 6.38 -13.18 -10.92
CA PRO A 62 7.04 -14.46 -10.71
C PRO A 62 8.40 -14.53 -11.44
N VAL A 63 9.35 -15.25 -10.87
CA VAL A 63 10.70 -15.42 -11.44
C VAL A 63 10.65 -15.92 -12.90
N THR A 64 9.62 -16.70 -13.26
CA THR A 64 9.45 -17.26 -14.62
C THR A 64 9.20 -16.21 -15.70
N CYS A 65 8.65 -15.04 -15.33
CA CYS A 65 8.30 -13.98 -16.29
C CYS A 65 8.83 -12.59 -15.92
N GLU A 66 9.76 -12.53 -14.99
CA GLU A 66 10.28 -11.28 -14.43
C GLU A 66 10.92 -10.36 -15.49
N ASP A 67 11.76 -10.93 -16.37
CA ASP A 67 12.40 -10.16 -17.44
C ASP A 67 11.37 -9.62 -18.46
N SER A 68 10.34 -10.41 -18.78
CA SER A 68 9.27 -9.99 -19.71
C SER A 68 8.40 -8.90 -19.10
N ALA A 69 8.05 -9.04 -17.81
CA ALA A 69 7.30 -8.03 -17.07
C ALA A 69 8.09 -6.72 -16.99
N ARG A 70 9.38 -6.80 -16.66
CA ARG A 70 10.26 -5.64 -16.62
C ARG A 70 10.33 -4.94 -17.99
N ALA A 71 10.56 -5.67 -19.07
CA ALA A 71 10.62 -5.10 -20.42
C ALA A 71 9.31 -4.40 -20.80
N ARG A 72 8.16 -4.97 -20.39
CA ARG A 72 6.84 -4.36 -20.61
C ARG A 72 6.69 -3.06 -19.84
N VAL A 73 7.03 -3.04 -18.55
CA VAL A 73 6.99 -1.83 -17.70
C VAL A 73 7.92 -0.75 -18.23
N GLU A 74 9.16 -1.10 -18.64
CA GLU A 74 10.07 -0.12 -19.24
C GLU A 74 9.52 0.47 -20.53
N SER A 75 8.85 -0.35 -21.36
CA SER A 75 8.21 0.14 -22.59
C SER A 75 7.11 1.16 -22.28
N ILE A 76 6.29 0.90 -21.26
CA ILE A 76 5.25 1.82 -20.80
C ILE A 76 5.88 3.11 -20.27
N CYS A 77 6.85 3.00 -19.38
CA CYS A 77 7.51 4.15 -18.77
C CYS A 77 8.21 5.08 -19.79
N ARG A 78 8.72 4.54 -20.91
CA ARG A 78 9.31 5.35 -21.98
C ARG A 78 8.31 6.28 -22.66
N ALA A 79 7.03 5.96 -22.64
CA ALA A 79 5.98 6.82 -23.19
C ALA A 79 5.68 8.04 -22.29
N HIS A 80 6.16 8.04 -21.03
CA HIS A 80 5.88 9.07 -20.02
C HIS A 80 7.19 9.69 -19.47
N PRO A 81 8.05 10.31 -20.31
CA PRO A 81 9.35 10.81 -19.88
C PRO A 81 9.29 11.94 -18.86
N ALA A 82 8.24 12.77 -18.90
CA ALA A 82 8.02 13.86 -17.97
C ALA A 82 7.85 13.40 -16.51
N LEU A 83 7.36 12.19 -16.28
CA LEU A 83 7.18 11.60 -14.96
C LEU A 83 8.51 11.17 -14.31
N ASN A 84 9.62 11.25 -15.01
CA ASN A 84 10.95 10.83 -14.52
C ASN A 84 10.92 9.42 -13.92
N PRO A 85 10.49 8.39 -14.70
CA PRO A 85 10.25 7.06 -14.17
C PRO A 85 11.53 6.33 -13.78
N LEU A 86 11.49 5.67 -12.62
CA LEU A 86 12.53 4.78 -12.10
C LEU A 86 11.91 3.39 -11.93
N VAL A 87 12.36 2.41 -12.70
CA VAL A 87 11.87 1.03 -12.66
C VAL A 87 12.72 0.21 -11.70
N ILE A 88 12.09 -0.39 -10.71
CA ILE A 88 12.71 -1.28 -9.74
C ILE A 88 12.22 -2.71 -10.01
N GLY A 89 13.04 -3.48 -10.70
CA GLY A 89 12.89 -4.93 -10.87
C GLY A 89 13.82 -5.68 -9.92
N ALA A 90 13.97 -7.00 -10.11
CA ALA A 90 14.79 -7.84 -9.24
C ALA A 90 16.24 -7.38 -9.13
N ARG A 91 16.82 -6.83 -10.21
CA ARG A 91 18.23 -6.37 -10.20
C ARG A 91 18.43 -5.20 -9.23
N GLU A 92 17.57 -4.18 -9.31
CA GLU A 92 17.61 -3.00 -8.42
C GLU A 92 17.23 -3.39 -7.00
N ALA A 93 16.18 -4.21 -6.85
CA ALA A 93 15.75 -4.74 -5.56
C ALA A 93 16.89 -5.50 -4.87
N ALA A 94 17.65 -6.32 -5.58
CA ALA A 94 18.79 -7.05 -5.03
C ALA A 94 19.86 -6.14 -4.43
N HIS A 95 20.11 -4.94 -5.00
CA HIS A 95 21.03 -3.96 -4.40
C HIS A 95 20.50 -3.45 -3.04
N VAL A 96 19.20 -3.12 -2.97
CA VAL A 96 18.56 -2.66 -1.73
C VAL A 96 18.52 -3.78 -0.68
N GLU A 97 18.08 -4.98 -1.07
CA GLU A 97 18.02 -6.17 -0.21
C GLU A 97 19.40 -6.50 0.38
N HIS A 98 20.45 -6.45 -0.43
CA HIS A 98 21.83 -6.69 0.00
C HIS A 98 22.30 -5.62 1.00
N ALA A 99 21.97 -4.33 0.76
CA ALA A 99 22.26 -3.26 1.68
C ALA A 99 21.55 -3.47 3.03
N VAL A 100 20.25 -3.77 3.02
CA VAL A 100 19.45 -4.05 4.23
C VAL A 100 19.99 -5.27 4.98
N ALA A 101 20.32 -6.36 4.29
CA ALA A 101 20.85 -7.57 4.91
C ALA A 101 22.19 -7.36 5.63
N ARG A 102 23.05 -6.47 5.13
CA ARG A 102 24.31 -6.11 5.80
C ARG A 102 24.10 -5.38 7.13
N MET A 103 23.04 -4.60 7.25
CA MET A 103 22.74 -3.80 8.43
C MET A 103 21.97 -4.60 9.49
N ALA A 104 21.19 -5.56 9.04
CA ALA A 104 20.24 -6.29 9.86
C ALA A 104 20.45 -7.81 9.71
N HIS A 105 21.56 -8.32 10.24
CA HIS A 105 22.00 -9.73 10.13
C HIS A 105 20.96 -10.79 10.55
N HIS A 106 19.90 -10.41 11.24
CA HIS A 106 18.82 -11.29 11.69
C HIS A 106 17.50 -11.04 10.94
N VAL A 107 17.46 -10.05 10.03
CA VAL A 107 16.31 -9.78 9.21
C VAL A 107 16.43 -10.60 7.92
N THR A 108 15.48 -11.48 7.71
CA THR A 108 15.43 -12.28 6.48
C THR A 108 15.16 -11.34 5.31
N GLY A 109 15.73 -11.63 4.11
CA GLY A 109 15.54 -10.88 2.87
C GLY A 109 14.07 -10.79 2.39
N GLU A 110 13.13 -11.20 3.24
CA GLU A 110 11.68 -11.16 3.01
C GLU A 110 11.00 -9.88 3.51
N THR A 111 11.73 -8.98 4.19
CA THR A 111 11.13 -7.80 4.85
C THR A 111 11.12 -6.55 3.97
N VAL A 112 12.09 -6.48 3.06
CA VAL A 112 12.20 -5.45 2.01
C VAL A 112 12.44 -6.22 0.72
N ALA A 113 11.42 -6.46 -0.08
CA ALA A 113 11.48 -7.33 -1.25
C ALA A 113 10.32 -7.04 -2.21
N LEU A 114 10.40 -7.50 -3.44
CA LEU A 114 9.31 -7.43 -4.44
C LEU A 114 8.33 -8.61 -4.28
N ARG A 115 8.08 -9.06 -3.05
CA ARG A 115 7.15 -10.15 -2.77
C ARG A 115 6.44 -9.98 -1.42
N GLY A 116 5.11 -9.96 -1.46
CA GLY A 116 4.23 -9.72 -0.31
C GLY A 116 3.98 -8.23 -0.08
N TYR A 117 2.71 -7.85 0.10
CA TYR A 117 2.26 -6.46 0.09
C TYR A 117 3.11 -5.53 0.97
N GLY A 118 3.30 -5.86 2.25
CA GLY A 118 4.06 -5.01 3.16
C GLY A 118 5.57 -4.92 2.81
N ALA A 119 6.18 -6.01 2.31
CA ALA A 119 7.58 -6.00 1.89
C ALA A 119 7.79 -5.17 0.63
N ILE A 120 6.83 -5.19 -0.32
CA ILE A 120 6.83 -4.35 -1.52
C ILE A 120 6.73 -2.86 -1.14
N LYS A 121 5.81 -2.50 -0.24
CA LYS A 121 5.71 -1.13 0.27
C LYS A 121 7.02 -0.70 0.96
N ASN A 122 7.66 -1.59 1.75
CA ASN A 122 8.97 -1.32 2.37
C ASN A 122 10.08 -1.14 1.33
N MET A 123 10.07 -1.88 0.22
CA MET A 123 10.99 -1.65 -0.90
C MET A 123 10.80 -0.24 -1.46
N GLY A 124 9.57 0.20 -1.68
CA GLY A 124 9.27 1.57 -2.11
C GLY A 124 9.80 2.63 -1.14
N LEU A 125 9.60 2.44 0.17
CA LEU A 125 10.14 3.34 1.20
C LEU A 125 11.67 3.35 1.22
N ALA A 126 12.30 2.18 1.08
CA ALA A 126 13.76 2.07 1.04
C ALA A 126 14.35 2.79 -0.18
N VAL A 127 13.77 2.58 -1.37
CA VAL A 127 14.20 3.28 -2.59
C VAL A 127 13.98 4.78 -2.46
N ALA A 128 12.84 5.23 -1.93
CA ALA A 128 12.58 6.64 -1.69
C ALA A 128 13.62 7.27 -0.73
N ALA A 129 14.00 6.55 0.34
CA ALA A 129 15.04 7.00 1.25
C ALA A 129 16.41 7.09 0.57
N VAL A 130 16.78 6.11 -0.28
CA VAL A 130 18.02 6.15 -1.08
C VAL A 130 18.10 7.40 -1.94
N PHE A 131 16.97 7.87 -2.48
CA PHE A 131 16.92 9.09 -3.31
C PHE A 131 16.59 10.38 -2.52
N GLY A 132 16.50 10.32 -1.18
CA GLY A 132 16.29 11.49 -0.32
C GLY A 132 14.88 12.10 -0.46
N HIS A 133 13.87 11.29 -0.77
CA HIS A 133 12.48 11.77 -0.84
C HIS A 133 11.89 11.88 0.57
N ASP A 134 11.53 13.10 0.97
CA ASP A 134 10.93 13.36 2.29
C ASP A 134 9.44 13.04 2.37
N VAL A 135 8.78 12.79 1.22
CA VAL A 135 7.40 12.34 1.13
C VAL A 135 7.30 11.19 0.13
N VAL A 136 6.60 10.13 0.51
CA VAL A 136 6.21 9.02 -0.35
C VAL A 136 4.69 9.04 -0.53
N VAL A 137 4.25 9.07 -1.79
CA VAL A 137 2.84 8.94 -2.17
C VAL A 137 2.65 7.58 -2.83
N PHE A 138 1.93 6.66 -2.19
CA PHE A 138 1.58 5.39 -2.81
C PHE A 138 0.34 5.56 -3.70
N LEU A 139 0.43 4.99 -4.89
CA LEU A 139 -0.64 4.86 -5.88
C LEU A 139 -0.62 3.41 -6.38
N ASP A 140 -1.77 2.76 -6.48
CA ASP A 140 -1.84 1.42 -7.05
C ASP A 140 -1.93 1.51 -8.59
N ASP A 141 -1.46 0.50 -9.32
CA ASP A 141 -1.36 0.54 -10.79
C ASP A 141 -2.73 0.49 -11.50
N ASP A 142 -3.79 0.09 -10.78
CA ASP A 142 -5.19 0.11 -11.26
C ASP A 142 -5.95 1.39 -10.87
N GLU A 143 -5.24 2.46 -10.52
CA GLU A 143 -5.83 3.72 -10.13
C GLU A 143 -5.55 4.83 -11.13
N VAL A 144 -6.53 5.69 -11.32
CA VAL A 144 -6.48 6.85 -12.23
C VAL A 144 -6.66 8.14 -11.44
N VAL A 145 -5.74 9.07 -11.66
CA VAL A 145 -5.78 10.41 -11.06
C VAL A 145 -6.60 11.33 -11.96
N LEU A 146 -7.61 11.96 -11.38
CA LEU A 146 -8.51 12.88 -12.12
C LEU A 146 -8.22 14.35 -11.85
N ASP A 147 -7.51 14.63 -10.77
CA ASP A 147 -7.23 16.01 -10.31
C ASP A 147 -5.79 16.39 -10.67
N PRO A 148 -5.55 17.42 -11.50
CA PRO A 148 -4.21 17.93 -11.78
C PRO A 148 -3.47 18.39 -10.52
N ASP A 149 -4.17 18.73 -9.44
CA ASP A 149 -3.59 19.11 -8.15
C ASP A 149 -3.40 17.94 -7.19
N PHE A 150 -3.53 16.71 -7.67
CA PHE A 150 -3.41 15.50 -6.87
C PHE A 150 -2.20 15.49 -5.94
N LEU A 151 -1.00 15.82 -6.46
CA LEU A 151 0.21 15.79 -5.66
C LEU A 151 0.29 16.98 -4.69
N ILE A 152 -0.22 18.14 -5.09
CA ILE A 152 -0.38 19.30 -4.19
C ILE A 152 -1.30 18.95 -3.03
N ASN A 153 -2.42 18.27 -3.35
CA ASN A 153 -3.34 17.77 -2.31
C ASN A 153 -2.68 16.69 -1.46
N ALA A 154 -1.89 15.78 -2.04
CA ALA A 154 -1.15 14.75 -1.30
C ALA A 154 -0.22 15.33 -0.23
N VAL A 155 0.54 16.37 -0.54
CA VAL A 155 1.49 16.98 0.41
C VAL A 155 0.85 18.04 1.32
N HIS A 156 -0.36 18.52 0.99
CA HIS A 156 -1.02 19.55 1.79
C HIS A 156 -1.19 19.12 3.25
N GLY A 157 -0.70 19.92 4.17
CA GLY A 157 -0.78 19.68 5.61
C GLY A 157 0.19 18.63 6.16
N LEU A 158 0.92 17.86 5.33
CA LEU A 158 1.95 16.94 5.83
C LEU A 158 3.05 17.70 6.58
N GLY A 159 3.56 17.09 7.65
CA GLY A 159 4.58 17.70 8.52
C GLY A 159 4.05 18.81 9.43
N SER A 160 2.82 19.29 9.24
CA SER A 160 2.22 20.34 10.06
C SER A 160 1.61 19.84 11.37
N LEU A 161 1.30 20.76 12.26
CA LEU A 161 0.58 20.51 13.50
C LEU A 161 -0.88 20.86 13.35
N THR A 162 -1.76 20.02 13.86
CA THR A 162 -3.19 20.38 14.04
C THR A 162 -3.37 21.39 15.16
N ARG A 163 -4.57 21.96 15.29
CA ARG A 163 -4.94 22.84 16.43
C ARG A 163 -4.77 22.16 17.79
N GLN A 164 -4.76 20.83 17.84
CA GLN A 164 -4.55 20.02 19.06
C GLN A 164 -3.07 19.65 19.26
N ASN A 165 -2.17 20.26 18.51
CA ASN A 165 -0.72 20.01 18.54
C ASN A 165 -0.33 18.57 18.17
N LEU A 166 -1.12 17.91 17.30
CA LEU A 166 -0.84 16.59 16.76
C LEU A 166 -0.22 16.74 15.37
N LYS A 167 0.87 16.00 15.09
CA LYS A 167 1.51 16.00 13.78
C LYS A 167 0.69 15.26 12.74
N VAL A 168 0.62 15.79 11.53
CA VAL A 168 0.05 15.13 10.35
C VAL A 168 1.21 14.53 9.56
N LEU A 169 1.56 13.29 9.86
CA LEU A 169 2.71 12.61 9.23
C LEU A 169 2.30 11.56 8.19
N VAL A 170 1.09 11.05 8.29
CA VAL A 170 0.52 10.08 7.37
C VAL A 170 -0.92 10.44 7.11
N LYS A 171 -1.30 10.49 5.84
CA LYS A 171 -2.69 10.74 5.46
C LYS A 171 -3.12 9.92 4.25
N SER A 172 -4.41 9.71 4.11
CA SER A 172 -5.01 9.11 2.92
C SER A 172 -6.24 9.87 2.44
N GLY A 173 -6.63 9.62 1.20
CA GLY A 173 -7.85 10.09 0.59
C GLY A 173 -8.85 8.97 0.34
N PHE A 174 -9.83 9.23 -0.52
CA PHE A 174 -10.82 8.25 -0.95
C PHE A 174 -10.35 7.42 -2.14
N PHE A 175 -10.77 6.16 -2.16
CA PHE A 175 -10.99 5.43 -3.41
C PHE A 175 -12.42 5.70 -3.86
N ILE A 176 -12.61 6.09 -5.10
CA ILE A 176 -13.93 6.19 -5.69
C ILE A 176 -14.06 5.21 -6.87
N ASP A 177 -15.23 4.63 -7.02
CA ASP A 177 -15.55 3.78 -8.17
C ASP A 177 -15.93 4.60 -9.43
N ALA A 178 -16.31 3.93 -10.51
CA ALA A 178 -16.77 4.57 -11.74
C ALA A 178 -18.00 5.48 -11.54
N ASN A 179 -18.77 5.28 -10.47
CA ASN A 179 -19.93 6.10 -10.11
C ASN A 179 -19.58 7.24 -9.12
N ASN A 180 -18.29 7.46 -8.87
CA ASN A 180 -17.77 8.40 -7.85
C ASN A 180 -18.20 8.05 -6.42
N SER A 181 -18.45 6.77 -6.15
CA SER A 181 -18.82 6.26 -4.82
C SER A 181 -17.59 5.73 -4.08
N PRO A 182 -17.35 6.12 -2.81
CA PRO A 182 -16.29 5.57 -1.98
C PRO A 182 -16.74 4.32 -1.22
N TYR A 183 -17.95 3.85 -1.43
CA TYR A 183 -18.53 2.74 -0.67
C TYR A 183 -18.19 1.39 -1.27
N ALA A 184 -17.81 0.44 -0.42
CA ALA A 184 -17.59 -0.94 -0.81
C ALA A 184 -18.93 -1.68 -0.98
N ASN A 185 -19.02 -2.48 -2.05
CA ASN A 185 -20.12 -3.43 -2.23
C ASN A 185 -19.81 -4.74 -1.49
N PRO A 186 -20.77 -5.33 -0.76
CA PRO A 186 -20.56 -6.63 -0.13
C PRO A 186 -20.37 -7.72 -1.20
N THR A 187 -19.35 -8.54 -1.02
CA THR A 187 -19.07 -9.67 -1.95
C THR A 187 -20.22 -10.69 -1.95
N ASP A 188 -20.83 -10.90 -0.78
CA ASP A 188 -21.98 -11.78 -0.57
C ASP A 188 -22.96 -11.12 0.40
N GLU A 189 -24.06 -10.55 -0.06
CA GLU A 189 -25.05 -9.85 0.77
C GLU A 189 -25.58 -10.72 1.93
N TRP A 190 -25.84 -12.01 1.69
CA TRP A 190 -26.36 -12.92 2.72
C TRP A 190 -25.36 -13.27 3.82
N THR A 191 -24.04 -13.13 3.58
CA THR A 191 -23.00 -13.30 4.60
C THR A 191 -22.65 -12.02 5.31
N GLU A 192 -22.95 -10.85 4.74
CA GLU A 192 -22.62 -9.56 5.31
C GLU A 192 -23.21 -9.35 6.71
N LYS A 193 -24.39 -9.90 6.97
CA LYS A 193 -25.00 -9.96 8.30
C LYS A 193 -24.07 -10.54 9.38
N TYR A 194 -23.14 -11.41 9.02
CA TYR A 194 -22.25 -12.10 9.95
C TYR A 194 -20.80 -11.63 9.83
N TRP A 195 -20.36 -11.35 8.59
CA TRP A 195 -19.02 -10.85 8.32
C TRP A 195 -18.94 -9.33 8.50
N SER A 196 -19.93 -8.60 8.05
CA SER A 196 -20.15 -7.15 8.19
C SER A 196 -18.97 -6.25 7.77
N LYS A 197 -18.04 -6.75 6.93
CA LYS A 197 -16.83 -6.01 6.53
C LYS A 197 -17.16 -4.76 5.72
N ALA A 198 -17.95 -4.91 4.66
CA ALA A 198 -18.38 -3.78 3.83
C ALA A 198 -19.26 -2.80 4.63
N THR A 199 -20.17 -3.30 5.46
CA THR A 199 -21.03 -2.46 6.30
C THR A 199 -20.23 -1.57 7.25
N GLU A 200 -19.26 -2.13 7.97
CA GLU A 200 -18.47 -1.35 8.93
C GLU A 200 -17.47 -0.42 8.24
N PHE A 201 -16.91 -0.84 7.10
CA PHE A 201 -16.10 0.03 6.25
C PHE A 201 -16.91 1.23 5.76
N ASN A 202 -18.12 1.00 5.22
CA ASN A 202 -18.99 2.07 4.70
C ASN A 202 -19.38 3.08 5.79
N ARG A 203 -19.54 2.66 7.04
CA ARG A 203 -19.73 3.58 8.17
C ARG A 203 -18.54 4.51 8.39
N VAL A 204 -17.30 4.03 8.14
CA VAL A 204 -16.11 4.89 8.20
C VAL A 204 -16.15 5.89 7.05
N MET A 205 -16.40 5.43 5.82
CA MET A 205 -16.46 6.30 4.65
C MET A 205 -17.53 7.39 4.77
N GLU A 206 -18.73 7.05 5.26
CA GLU A 206 -19.81 8.00 5.54
C GLU A 206 -19.35 9.09 6.52
N ARG A 207 -18.68 8.72 7.60
CA ARG A 207 -18.14 9.70 8.57
C ARG A 207 -17.10 10.63 7.95
N MET A 208 -16.24 10.11 7.07
CA MET A 208 -15.23 10.91 6.40
C MET A 208 -15.85 11.88 5.39
N GLN A 209 -16.84 11.42 4.61
CA GLN A 209 -17.57 12.29 3.66
C GLN A 209 -18.37 13.39 4.35
N THR A 210 -18.99 13.09 5.47
CA THR A 210 -19.86 14.05 6.21
C THR A 210 -19.08 14.97 7.16
N SER A 211 -17.76 14.76 7.28
CA SER A 211 -16.91 15.61 8.11
C SER A 211 -16.85 17.05 7.58
N SER A 212 -17.08 18.03 8.44
CA SER A 212 -16.90 19.46 8.11
C SER A 212 -15.42 19.86 8.09
N SER A 213 -14.52 19.03 8.61
CA SER A 213 -13.08 19.28 8.62
C SER A 213 -12.43 18.54 7.43
N ARG A 214 -11.52 19.21 6.73
CA ARG A 214 -10.74 18.57 5.68
C ARG A 214 -9.94 17.36 6.21
N PHE A 215 -9.32 17.51 7.38
CA PHE A 215 -8.58 16.43 8.03
C PHE A 215 -9.37 15.84 9.19
N SER A 216 -9.48 14.52 9.19
CA SER A 216 -10.06 13.74 10.29
C SER A 216 -9.08 12.65 10.72
N ARG A 217 -8.93 12.47 12.05
CA ARG A 217 -8.16 11.33 12.58
C ARG A 217 -8.83 10.03 12.16
N SER A 218 -8.07 9.10 11.59
CA SER A 218 -8.62 7.89 10.97
C SER A 218 -8.05 6.62 11.56
N ASN A 219 -8.89 5.57 11.58
CA ASN A 219 -8.49 4.18 11.81
C ASN A 219 -8.32 3.43 10.48
N HIS A 220 -8.45 4.12 9.37
CA HIS A 220 -8.40 3.58 8.03
C HIS A 220 -7.40 4.37 7.19
N LEU A 221 -6.68 3.67 6.34
CA LEU A 221 -5.77 4.17 5.33
C LEU A 221 -6.12 3.48 4.01
N CYS A 222 -6.21 4.22 2.91
CA CYS A 222 -6.35 3.68 1.56
C CYS A 222 -4.95 3.48 0.97
N GLY A 223 -4.55 2.23 0.71
CA GLY A 223 -3.18 1.86 0.39
C GLY A 223 -2.60 2.50 -0.88
N GLY A 224 -3.43 2.70 -1.91
CA GLY A 224 -3.04 3.36 -3.16
C GLY A 224 -3.38 4.86 -3.20
N CYS A 225 -3.98 5.42 -2.15
CA CYS A 225 -4.19 6.86 -2.01
C CYS A 225 -3.68 7.32 -0.63
N CYS A 226 -2.38 7.15 -0.38
CA CYS A 226 -1.78 7.55 0.89
C CYS A 226 -0.43 8.24 0.72
N ALA A 227 -0.18 9.22 1.59
CA ALA A 227 1.05 10.00 1.62
C ALA A 227 1.70 9.89 3.00
N LEU A 228 2.99 9.57 3.01
CA LEU A 228 3.81 9.35 4.19
C LEU A 228 4.97 10.33 4.23
N HIS A 229 5.08 11.09 5.31
CA HIS A 229 6.24 11.95 5.56
C HIS A 229 7.43 11.13 6.08
N ALA A 230 8.66 11.54 5.77
CA ALA A 230 9.88 10.85 6.19
C ALA A 230 9.96 10.60 7.71
N GLU A 231 9.48 11.53 8.52
CA GLU A 231 9.45 11.35 9.97
C GLU A 231 8.61 10.14 10.42
N ALA A 232 7.60 9.74 9.65
CA ALA A 232 6.79 8.55 9.93
C ALA A 232 7.43 7.30 9.30
N TYR A 233 7.69 7.32 8.00
CA TYR A 233 8.12 6.11 7.30
C TYR A 233 9.55 5.66 7.69
N SER A 234 10.40 6.59 8.16
CA SER A 234 11.71 6.22 8.69
C SER A 234 11.65 5.51 10.05
N LYS A 235 10.54 5.64 10.78
CA LYS A 235 10.36 5.02 12.10
C LYS A 235 9.50 3.77 12.05
N VAL A 236 8.52 3.73 11.16
CA VAL A 236 7.48 2.70 11.12
C VAL A 236 7.46 2.04 9.74
N PRO A 237 7.88 0.77 9.62
CA PRO A 237 7.76 0.01 8.37
C PRO A 237 6.35 -0.58 8.23
N PHE A 238 5.99 -0.96 7.00
CA PHE A 238 4.90 -1.89 6.76
C PHE A 238 5.25 -3.27 7.31
N ASP A 239 4.23 -4.04 7.65
CA ASP A 239 4.43 -5.41 8.13
C ASP A 239 4.63 -6.37 6.94
N PRO A 240 5.82 -6.96 6.77
CA PRO A 240 6.11 -7.85 5.64
C PRO A 240 5.45 -9.22 5.77
N TYR A 241 4.89 -9.55 6.94
CA TYR A 241 4.29 -10.86 7.21
C TYR A 241 2.79 -10.89 7.00
N ILE A 242 2.14 -9.73 6.84
CA ILE A 242 0.71 -9.68 6.57
C ILE A 242 0.42 -10.18 5.14
N THR A 243 -0.65 -10.96 4.98
CA THR A 243 -1.00 -11.53 3.69
C THR A 243 -1.81 -10.58 2.81
N ARG A 244 -2.51 -9.63 3.43
CA ARG A 244 -3.37 -8.63 2.78
C ARG A 244 -3.72 -7.52 3.75
N GLY A 245 -3.99 -6.31 3.23
CA GLY A 245 -4.45 -5.15 4.00
C GLY A 245 -3.38 -4.56 4.89
N GLU A 246 -2.18 -4.50 4.37
CA GLU A 246 -0.99 -3.89 4.94
C GLU A 246 -1.20 -2.41 5.26
N ASP A 247 -2.09 -1.75 4.55
CA ASP A 247 -2.53 -0.36 4.74
C ASP A 247 -3.21 -0.15 6.09
N LEU A 248 -4.21 -0.98 6.39
CA LEU A 248 -4.91 -0.92 7.66
C LEU A 248 -4.03 -1.39 8.82
N ASP A 249 -3.22 -2.42 8.60
CA ASP A 249 -2.22 -2.87 9.56
C ASP A 249 -1.19 -1.75 9.87
N TYR A 250 -0.84 -0.95 8.86
CA TYR A 250 0.08 0.17 9.05
C TYR A 250 -0.47 1.22 10.02
N VAL A 251 -1.79 1.44 10.06
CA VAL A 251 -2.42 2.31 11.06
C VAL A 251 -2.21 1.77 12.48
N LEU A 252 -2.26 0.45 12.68
CA LEU A 252 -1.94 -0.15 13.99
C LEU A 252 -0.48 0.11 14.36
N ASN A 253 0.42 -0.05 13.39
CA ASN A 253 1.85 0.18 13.60
C ASN A 253 2.14 1.64 13.96
N LEU A 254 1.52 2.60 13.26
CA LEU A 254 1.61 4.02 13.57
C LEU A 254 1.14 4.31 15.00
N ARG A 255 -0.05 3.83 15.37
CA ARG A 255 -0.62 4.05 16.70
C ARG A 255 0.21 3.46 17.82
N ALA A 256 0.76 2.28 17.62
CA ALA A 256 1.68 1.67 18.57
C ALA A 256 2.92 2.54 18.81
N ASN A 257 3.35 3.29 17.79
CA ASN A 257 4.47 4.23 17.85
C ASN A 257 4.04 5.67 18.23
N GLY A 258 2.81 5.88 18.73
CA GLY A 258 2.31 7.18 19.15
C GLY A 258 2.00 8.16 18.01
N MET A 259 1.82 7.65 16.80
CA MET A 259 1.47 8.43 15.61
C MET A 259 0.04 8.14 15.16
N ASP A 260 -0.56 9.11 14.46
CA ASP A 260 -1.91 8.98 13.91
C ASP A 260 -1.89 8.96 12.39
N ALA A 261 -2.81 8.22 11.80
CA ALA A 261 -3.21 8.39 10.41
C ALA A 261 -4.34 9.42 10.30
N TRP A 262 -4.32 10.20 9.23
CA TRP A 262 -5.30 11.25 8.96
C TRP A 262 -6.01 10.97 7.65
N PHE A 263 -7.27 11.30 7.56
CA PHE A 263 -8.06 11.22 6.34
C PHE A 263 -8.28 12.64 5.80
N ASP A 264 -7.96 12.85 4.51
CA ASP A 264 -8.17 14.10 3.78
C ASP A 264 -9.38 13.93 2.86
N ASN A 265 -10.50 14.57 3.18
CA ASN A 265 -11.74 14.44 2.44
C ASN A 265 -11.77 15.22 1.11
N ALA A 266 -10.72 15.97 0.80
CA ALA A 266 -10.54 16.68 -0.47
C ALA A 266 -9.55 15.97 -1.41
N TRP A 267 -9.09 14.76 -1.08
CA TRP A 267 -8.11 14.01 -1.85
C TRP A 267 -8.65 12.62 -2.22
N PHE A 268 -8.51 12.21 -3.48
CA PHE A 268 -9.06 10.95 -3.97
C PHE A 268 -8.37 10.45 -5.23
N VAL A 269 -8.54 9.16 -5.50
CA VAL A 269 -8.21 8.48 -6.74
C VAL A 269 -9.42 7.68 -7.22
N ARG A 270 -9.50 7.40 -8.53
CA ARG A 270 -10.51 6.50 -9.08
C ARG A 270 -9.89 5.12 -9.29
N SER A 271 -10.42 4.14 -8.59
CA SER A 271 -10.04 2.74 -8.79
C SER A 271 -10.71 2.17 -10.04
N GLN A 272 -9.93 1.48 -10.87
CA GLN A 272 -10.36 0.76 -12.07
C GLN A 272 -9.86 -0.68 -11.99
N PRO A 273 -10.39 -1.47 -11.04
CA PRO A 273 -9.91 -2.83 -10.85
C PRO A 273 -10.11 -3.66 -12.12
N PRO A 274 -9.16 -4.55 -12.44
CA PRO A 274 -9.28 -5.44 -13.58
C PRO A 274 -10.49 -6.37 -13.42
N GLU A 275 -11.02 -6.85 -14.55
CA GLU A 275 -12.19 -7.74 -14.56
C GLU A 275 -11.93 -9.07 -13.86
N GLU A 276 -10.69 -9.59 -13.96
CA GLU A 276 -10.27 -10.84 -13.34
C GLU A 276 -9.61 -10.60 -11.98
N MET A 277 -10.40 -10.72 -10.93
CA MET A 277 -9.90 -10.69 -9.55
C MET A 277 -9.81 -12.10 -8.94
N ALA A 278 -9.01 -12.23 -7.89
CA ALA A 278 -8.93 -13.47 -7.10
C ALA A 278 -10.32 -13.94 -6.64
N GLY A 279 -10.58 -15.24 -6.76
CA GLY A 279 -11.89 -15.81 -6.40
C GLY A 279 -12.25 -15.60 -4.92
N VAL A 280 -13.56 -15.46 -4.64
CA VAL A 280 -14.10 -15.20 -3.29
C VAL A 280 -13.54 -16.11 -2.19
N PRO A 281 -13.36 -17.44 -2.39
CA PRO A 281 -12.75 -18.27 -1.36
C PRO A 281 -11.29 -17.95 -1.06
N SER A 282 -10.53 -17.52 -2.07
CA SER A 282 -9.14 -17.12 -1.92
C SER A 282 -9.04 -15.82 -1.12
N MET A 283 -9.79 -14.80 -1.49
CA MET A 283 -9.85 -13.53 -0.76
C MET A 283 -10.30 -13.72 0.69
N PHE A 284 -11.31 -14.58 0.91
CA PHE A 284 -11.75 -14.88 2.27
C PHE A 284 -10.68 -15.61 3.09
N MET A 285 -9.90 -16.50 2.48
CA MET A 285 -8.80 -17.18 3.16
C MET A 285 -7.68 -16.21 3.53
N GLN A 286 -7.35 -15.25 2.66
CA GLN A 286 -6.41 -14.17 2.97
C GLN A 286 -6.93 -13.29 4.13
N ASP A 287 -8.22 -12.95 4.13
CA ASP A 287 -8.85 -12.23 5.25
C ASP A 287 -8.77 -13.05 6.56
N VAL A 288 -8.94 -14.38 6.51
CA VAL A 288 -8.78 -15.25 7.70
C VAL A 288 -7.35 -15.19 8.23
N HIS A 289 -6.36 -15.29 7.35
CA HIS A 289 -4.95 -15.16 7.73
C HIS A 289 -4.66 -13.80 8.33
N ARG A 290 -5.07 -12.74 7.66
CA ARG A 290 -4.91 -11.36 8.09
C ARG A 290 -5.45 -11.14 9.50
N TRP A 291 -6.75 -11.39 9.72
CA TRP A 291 -7.40 -11.04 10.98
C TRP A 291 -6.91 -11.87 12.17
N LEU A 292 -6.56 -13.15 11.96
CA LEU A 292 -5.95 -13.96 12.99
C LEU A 292 -4.53 -13.49 13.30
N TYR A 293 -3.79 -13.04 12.28
CA TYR A 293 -2.46 -12.50 12.45
C TYR A 293 -2.49 -11.16 13.20
N GLU A 294 -3.28 -10.19 12.74
CA GLU A 294 -3.39 -8.87 13.38
C GLU A 294 -3.89 -8.96 14.83
N TYR A 295 -4.85 -9.85 15.10
CA TYR A 295 -5.29 -10.09 16.48
C TYR A 295 -4.14 -10.54 17.39
N ARG A 296 -3.29 -11.46 16.93
CA ARG A 296 -2.13 -11.92 17.69
C ARG A 296 -1.03 -10.88 17.78
N LYS A 297 -0.81 -10.14 16.71
CA LYS A 297 0.14 -9.05 16.67
C LYS A 297 -0.23 -7.96 17.66
N LEU A 298 -1.51 -7.61 17.75
CA LEU A 298 -2.00 -6.62 18.72
C LEU A 298 -1.72 -7.06 20.16
N ASP A 299 -1.94 -8.34 20.51
CA ASP A 299 -1.57 -8.89 21.81
C ASP A 299 -0.05 -8.76 22.08
N ALA A 300 0.78 -9.07 21.07
CA ALA A 300 2.23 -8.97 21.19
C ALA A 300 2.70 -7.51 21.33
N MET A 301 2.12 -6.56 20.57
CA MET A 301 2.40 -5.14 20.69
C MET A 301 2.02 -4.59 22.05
N ASN A 302 0.83 -4.92 22.55
CA ASN A 302 0.33 -4.47 23.85
C ASN A 302 1.11 -5.07 25.05
N SER A 303 1.87 -6.13 24.83
CA SER A 303 2.77 -6.70 25.85
C SER A 303 4.07 -5.90 26.00
N ARG A 304 4.36 -4.98 25.11
CA ARG A 304 5.58 -4.17 25.11
C ARG A 304 5.36 -2.86 25.84
N ARG A 305 6.35 -2.46 26.65
CA ARG A 305 6.32 -1.20 27.44
C ARG A 305 6.74 0.03 26.65
N ASP A 306 7.48 -0.16 25.58
CA ASP A 306 7.98 0.90 24.67
C ASP A 306 6.99 1.27 23.58
N LEU A 307 5.85 0.57 23.49
CA LEU A 307 4.78 0.85 22.55
C LEU A 307 3.51 1.34 23.25
N CYS A 308 2.73 2.15 22.55
CA CYS A 308 1.42 2.60 23.03
C CYS A 308 0.42 1.44 22.99
N THR A 309 -0.34 1.27 24.06
CA THR A 309 -1.41 0.26 24.11
C THR A 309 -2.56 0.64 23.20
N ILE A 310 -3.01 -0.31 22.36
CA ILE A 310 -4.15 -0.15 21.45
C ILE A 310 -5.25 -1.10 21.89
N THR A 311 -6.42 -0.58 22.21
CA THR A 311 -7.59 -1.41 22.49
C THR A 311 -8.48 -1.55 21.27
N PRO A 312 -9.15 -2.70 21.06
CA PRO A 312 -10.08 -2.87 19.94
C PRO A 312 -11.18 -1.78 19.91
N GLU A 313 -11.63 -1.31 21.07
CA GLU A 313 -12.65 -0.27 21.19
C GLU A 313 -12.21 1.07 20.59
N SER A 314 -10.91 1.37 20.67
CA SER A 314 -10.32 2.58 20.06
C SER A 314 -10.33 2.56 18.52
N LEU A 315 -10.59 1.39 17.94
CA LEU A 315 -10.61 1.13 16.50
C LEU A 315 -12.03 0.98 15.93
N MET A 316 -13.07 1.30 16.70
CA MET A 316 -14.46 1.26 16.24
C MET A 316 -14.76 2.31 15.17
N PRO A 317 -15.65 2.02 14.21
CA PRO A 317 -16.37 0.77 13.95
C PRO A 317 -15.53 -0.28 13.21
N TYR A 318 -14.52 0.09 12.47
CA TYR A 318 -13.64 -0.74 11.66
C TYR A 318 -12.19 -0.36 11.97
N PRO A 319 -11.28 -1.31 12.23
CA PRO A 319 -11.40 -2.78 12.16
C PRO A 319 -11.73 -3.48 13.49
N ALA A 320 -12.16 -2.79 14.54
CA ALA A 320 -12.35 -3.33 15.89
C ALA A 320 -12.99 -4.72 15.98
N PRO A 321 -14.10 -5.04 15.26
CA PRO A 321 -14.76 -6.35 15.38
C PRO A 321 -13.87 -7.55 15.00
N TRP A 322 -12.84 -7.34 14.19
CA TRP A 322 -11.92 -8.40 13.74
C TRP A 322 -10.65 -8.48 14.59
N LEU A 323 -10.38 -7.47 15.42
CA LEU A 323 -9.21 -7.39 16.31
C LEU A 323 -9.55 -7.79 17.76
N SER A 324 -10.73 -8.32 18.00
CA SER A 324 -11.20 -8.80 19.30
C SER A 324 -11.15 -10.33 19.39
N ALA A 325 -11.28 -10.88 20.62
CA ALA A 325 -11.36 -12.31 20.87
C ALA A 325 -12.49 -13.02 20.09
N GLY A 326 -13.49 -12.28 19.63
CA GLY A 326 -14.60 -12.79 18.80
C GLY A 326 -14.22 -13.14 17.38
N VAL A 327 -13.04 -12.75 16.87
CA VAL A 327 -12.62 -12.98 15.48
C VAL A 327 -12.67 -14.46 15.06
N ARG A 328 -12.21 -15.37 15.92
CA ARG A 328 -12.23 -16.83 15.65
C ARG A 328 -13.64 -17.37 15.47
N ARG A 329 -14.59 -16.92 16.29
CA ARG A 329 -16.00 -17.29 16.17
C ARG A 329 -16.60 -16.74 14.90
N ARG A 330 -16.31 -15.49 14.55
CA ARG A 330 -16.76 -14.80 13.33
C ARG A 330 -16.26 -15.52 12.07
N VAL A 331 -14.97 -15.85 12.00
CA VAL A 331 -14.37 -16.65 10.92
C VAL A 331 -15.06 -18.00 10.79
N PHE A 332 -15.19 -18.74 11.90
CA PHE A 332 -15.82 -20.07 11.89
C PHE A 332 -17.27 -20.01 11.40
N GLN A 333 -18.05 -19.09 11.94
CA GLN A 333 -19.47 -18.96 11.58
C GLN A 333 -19.65 -18.57 10.10
N THR A 334 -18.82 -17.67 9.57
CA THR A 334 -18.90 -17.25 8.17
C THR A 334 -18.48 -18.39 7.24
N ALA A 335 -17.35 -19.05 7.51
CA ALA A 335 -16.88 -20.18 6.73
C ALA A 335 -17.88 -21.36 6.74
N LEU A 336 -18.48 -21.67 7.89
CA LEU A 336 -19.49 -22.73 8.01
C LEU A 336 -20.74 -22.44 7.16
N ARG A 337 -21.23 -21.19 7.19
CA ARG A 337 -22.38 -20.79 6.39
C ARG A 337 -22.08 -20.86 4.90
N ARG A 338 -20.90 -20.39 4.47
CA ARG A 338 -20.47 -20.49 3.07
C ARG A 338 -20.26 -21.93 2.63
N PHE A 339 -19.79 -22.81 3.51
CA PHE A 339 -19.73 -24.26 3.25
C PHE A 339 -21.12 -24.87 3.04
N ILE A 340 -22.10 -24.50 3.86
CA ILE A 340 -23.45 -25.08 3.78
C ILE A 340 -24.23 -24.53 2.57
N LYS A 341 -24.21 -23.22 2.34
CA LYS A 341 -25.09 -22.52 1.41
C LYS A 341 -24.40 -21.97 0.17
N GLY A 342 -23.08 -21.71 0.22
CA GLY A 342 -22.35 -21.06 -0.86
C GLY A 342 -21.87 -22.01 -1.96
N PRO A 343 -21.42 -21.47 -3.09
CA PRO A 343 -20.62 -22.23 -4.05
C PRO A 343 -19.25 -22.58 -3.47
N ASN A 344 -18.47 -23.43 -4.15
CA ASN A 344 -17.09 -23.79 -3.75
C ASN A 344 -16.95 -24.42 -2.35
N ARG A 345 -17.89 -25.28 -1.97
CA ARG A 345 -17.97 -25.93 -0.64
C ARG A 345 -16.66 -26.53 -0.17
N LEU A 346 -15.91 -27.21 -1.05
CA LEU A 346 -14.63 -27.84 -0.69
C LEU A 346 -13.57 -26.82 -0.25
N ALA A 347 -13.54 -25.62 -0.87
CA ALA A 347 -12.65 -24.56 -0.45
C ALA A 347 -12.97 -24.08 0.98
N TYR A 348 -14.25 -23.88 1.29
CA TYR A 348 -14.67 -23.48 2.64
C TYR A 348 -14.48 -24.58 3.69
N LEU A 349 -14.62 -25.86 3.30
CA LEU A 349 -14.27 -26.97 4.18
C LEU A 349 -12.76 -26.96 4.52
N ARG A 350 -11.90 -26.72 3.53
CA ARG A 350 -10.46 -26.55 3.78
C ARG A 350 -10.16 -25.39 4.71
N ILE A 351 -10.88 -24.28 4.57
CA ILE A 351 -10.75 -23.12 5.48
C ILE A 351 -11.16 -23.48 6.91
N LEU A 352 -12.29 -24.19 7.09
CA LEU A 352 -12.80 -24.60 8.39
C LEU A 352 -11.85 -25.55 9.13
N THR A 353 -11.15 -26.40 8.40
CA THR A 353 -10.25 -27.41 8.95
C THR A 353 -8.79 -26.90 9.00
N LYS A 354 -8.05 -27.16 7.93
CA LYS A 354 -6.61 -26.87 7.86
C LYS A 354 -6.30 -25.38 7.79
N GLY A 355 -7.00 -24.61 6.94
CA GLY A 355 -6.66 -23.22 6.67
C GLY A 355 -6.69 -22.33 7.92
N ARG A 356 -7.73 -22.47 8.75
CA ARG A 356 -7.83 -21.72 10.01
C ARG A 356 -6.74 -22.12 11.01
N TYR A 357 -6.40 -23.41 11.07
CA TYR A 357 -5.34 -23.89 11.95
C TYR A 357 -3.97 -23.38 11.50
N ASP A 358 -3.68 -23.47 10.21
CA ASP A 358 -2.42 -22.96 9.62
C ASP A 358 -2.28 -21.44 9.82
N ALA A 359 -3.38 -20.67 9.64
CA ALA A 359 -3.40 -19.24 9.89
C ALA A 359 -3.10 -18.89 11.36
N ASP A 360 -3.70 -19.60 12.34
CA ASP A 360 -3.42 -19.35 13.77
C ASP A 360 -2.00 -19.78 14.15
N LYS A 361 -1.49 -20.86 13.56
CA LYS A 361 -0.09 -21.30 13.75
C LYS A 361 0.89 -20.27 13.20
N PHE A 362 0.65 -19.79 11.99
CA PHE A 362 1.47 -18.73 11.38
C PHE A 362 1.42 -17.45 12.22
N ALA A 363 0.23 -17.01 12.64
CA ALA A 363 0.05 -15.80 13.45
C ALA A 363 0.89 -15.84 14.74
N ARG A 364 0.92 -16.99 15.43
CA ARG A 364 1.74 -17.16 16.65
C ARG A 364 3.25 -17.09 16.36
N ALA A 365 3.68 -17.62 15.22
CA ALA A 365 5.10 -17.67 14.86
C ALA A 365 5.62 -16.33 14.32
N ALA A 366 4.78 -15.59 13.59
CA ALA A 366 5.21 -14.41 12.83
C ALA A 366 4.97 -13.08 13.56
N SER A 367 4.02 -13.00 14.51
CA SER A 367 3.68 -11.74 15.21
C SER A 367 4.86 -11.07 15.91
N SER A 368 5.77 -11.83 16.50
CA SER A 368 6.99 -11.30 17.14
C SER A 368 8.09 -10.88 16.15
N ARG A 369 8.09 -11.47 14.93
CA ARG A 369 9.10 -11.15 13.91
C ARG A 369 8.96 -9.73 13.41
N TYR A 370 7.72 -9.26 13.22
CA TYR A 370 7.47 -7.87 12.85
C TYR A 370 8.05 -6.91 13.89
N LEU A 371 7.85 -7.17 15.19
CA LEU A 371 8.35 -6.31 16.25
C LEU A 371 9.89 -6.22 16.24
N SER A 372 10.56 -7.34 15.95
CA SER A 372 12.02 -7.34 15.80
C SER A 372 12.47 -6.53 14.57
N PHE A 373 11.79 -6.67 13.46
CA PHE A 373 12.07 -5.90 12.25
C PHE A 373 11.80 -4.40 12.45
N SER A 374 10.68 -4.03 13.05
CA SER A 374 10.31 -2.62 13.26
C SER A 374 11.31 -1.87 14.14
N MET A 375 11.95 -2.55 15.09
CA MET A 375 13.02 -1.96 15.92
C MET A 375 14.30 -1.64 15.15
N MET A 376 14.60 -2.40 14.10
CA MET A 376 15.82 -2.19 13.30
C MET A 376 15.57 -1.20 12.16
N TRP A 377 14.34 -1.04 11.73
CA TRP A 377 13.97 -0.24 10.59
C TRP A 377 14.50 1.21 10.60
N PRO A 378 14.44 1.96 11.70
CA PRO A 378 15.00 3.32 11.73
C PRO A 378 16.49 3.37 11.40
N GLY A 379 17.26 2.39 11.87
CA GLY A 379 18.68 2.28 11.55
C GLY A 379 18.92 1.93 10.08
N VAL A 380 18.06 1.07 9.51
CA VAL A 380 18.10 0.73 8.08
C VAL A 380 17.84 1.96 7.22
N VAL A 381 16.76 2.69 7.49
CA VAL A 381 16.42 3.90 6.69
C VAL A 381 17.50 4.97 6.82
N ALA A 382 18.03 5.20 8.04
CA ALA A 382 19.08 6.17 8.25
C ALA A 382 20.37 5.85 7.46
N ALA A 383 20.69 4.57 7.31
CA ALA A 383 21.86 4.15 6.54
C ALA A 383 21.63 4.13 5.01
N LEU A 384 20.37 4.00 4.58
CA LEU A 384 19.98 4.08 3.16
C LEU A 384 19.82 5.54 2.69
N TRP A 385 19.61 6.47 3.62
CA TRP A 385 19.27 7.86 3.28
C TRP A 385 20.36 8.51 2.44
N GLU A 386 20.00 8.87 1.21
CA GLU A 386 20.89 9.54 0.23
C GLU A 386 22.22 8.79 -0.02
N ASP A 387 22.25 7.43 0.09
CA ASP A 387 23.45 6.64 -0.18
C ASP A 387 23.87 6.77 -1.67
N PRO A 388 25.01 7.44 -1.96
CA PRO A 388 25.39 7.76 -3.35
C PRO A 388 25.81 6.53 -4.15
N LEU A 389 26.33 5.49 -3.49
CA LEU A 389 26.73 4.25 -4.17
C LEU A 389 25.50 3.47 -4.60
N LEU A 390 24.52 3.39 -3.70
CA LEU A 390 23.27 2.68 -3.97
C LEU A 390 22.42 3.45 -5.00
N GLN A 391 22.36 4.78 -4.92
CA GLN A 391 21.76 5.62 -5.97
C GLN A 391 22.37 5.35 -7.34
N SER A 392 23.71 5.34 -7.44
CA SER A 392 24.41 5.08 -8.71
C SER A 392 24.13 3.69 -9.25
N ALA A 393 24.11 2.66 -8.37
CA ALA A 393 23.80 1.29 -8.74
C ALA A 393 22.37 1.15 -9.31
N ILE A 394 21.38 1.74 -8.61
CA ILE A 394 19.97 1.70 -9.01
C ILE A 394 19.75 2.50 -10.31
N ARG A 395 20.30 3.71 -10.43
CA ARG A 395 20.14 4.56 -11.62
C ARG A 395 20.65 3.88 -12.88
N ARG A 396 21.76 3.18 -12.80
CA ARG A 396 22.40 2.54 -13.97
C ARG A 396 21.49 1.61 -14.75
N THR A 397 20.58 0.93 -14.06
CA THR A 397 19.68 -0.07 -14.64
C THR A 397 18.20 0.29 -14.50
N GLY A 398 17.85 1.16 -13.56
CA GLY A 398 16.45 1.51 -13.24
C GLY A 398 15.95 2.76 -13.95
N GLU A 399 16.82 3.70 -14.35
CA GLU A 399 16.40 4.87 -15.14
C GLU A 399 16.12 4.47 -16.59
N VAL A 400 14.90 4.72 -17.04
CA VAL A 400 14.39 4.26 -18.34
C VAL A 400 14.50 5.33 -19.41
N VAL A 401 14.37 6.61 -18.98
CA VAL A 401 14.35 7.77 -19.87
C VAL A 401 15.61 8.62 -19.64
N PRO A 402 16.40 8.91 -20.69
CA PRO A 402 17.57 9.76 -20.58
C PRO A 402 17.22 11.17 -20.09
N PRO A 403 18.09 11.84 -19.31
CA PRO A 403 17.85 13.19 -18.83
C PRO A 403 17.54 14.22 -19.92
N GLU A 404 18.15 14.06 -21.09
CA GLU A 404 17.97 14.95 -22.25
C GLU A 404 16.54 14.85 -22.81
N GLU A 405 15.98 13.66 -22.92
CA GLU A 405 14.59 13.45 -23.36
C GLU A 405 13.57 13.96 -22.33
N ARG A 406 13.86 13.84 -21.02
CA ARG A 406 13.01 14.40 -19.95
C ARG A 406 12.95 15.92 -20.02
N ALA A 407 14.10 16.58 -20.25
CA ALA A 407 14.17 18.04 -20.35
C ALA A 407 13.37 18.56 -21.54
N ALA A 408 13.37 17.84 -22.68
CA ALA A 408 12.57 18.19 -23.85
C ALA A 408 11.05 18.09 -23.57
N ALA A 409 10.60 16.98 -22.94
CA ALA A 409 9.19 16.76 -22.60
C ALA A 409 8.65 17.81 -21.61
N THR A 410 9.44 18.19 -20.58
CA THR A 410 9.06 19.23 -19.63
C THR A 410 9.04 20.64 -20.24
N ALA A 411 9.86 20.90 -21.24
CA ALA A 411 9.88 22.19 -21.93
C ALA A 411 8.65 22.38 -22.84
N ASP A 412 8.18 21.32 -23.48
CA ASP A 412 6.96 21.35 -24.30
C ASP A 412 5.71 21.58 -23.43
N ASP A 413 5.65 20.97 -22.24
CA ASP A 413 4.52 21.13 -21.30
C ASP A 413 4.47 22.53 -20.66
N LEU A 414 5.63 23.18 -20.43
CA LEU A 414 5.73 24.53 -19.91
C LEU A 414 5.54 25.63 -20.99
N GLY A 415 5.65 25.27 -22.27
CA GLY A 415 5.47 26.19 -23.39
C GLY A 415 4.02 26.63 -23.60
N ASP A 416 3.03 25.92 -23.08
CA ASP A 416 1.59 26.23 -23.23
C ASP A 416 0.94 26.86 -21.98
N THR A 417 1.69 27.03 -20.87
CA THR A 417 1.18 27.70 -19.67
C THR A 417 1.65 29.14 -19.59
N GLY A 418 0.82 30.04 -20.11
CA GLY A 418 0.96 31.49 -19.86
C GLY A 418 1.04 31.77 -18.35
N SER A 419 2.12 32.45 -17.96
CA SER A 419 2.39 33.18 -16.71
C SER A 419 1.64 32.68 -15.43
N LEU A 420 2.39 32.07 -14.53
CA LEU A 420 1.95 31.79 -13.15
C LEU A 420 1.50 33.10 -12.45
N PRO A 421 0.34 33.12 -11.79
CA PRO A 421 -0.01 34.20 -10.89
C PRO A 421 0.88 34.15 -9.64
N THR A 422 1.59 35.22 -9.36
CA THR A 422 2.26 35.48 -8.09
C THR A 422 1.27 35.38 -6.94
N VAL A 423 1.55 34.54 -5.97
CA VAL A 423 0.77 34.42 -4.73
C VAL A 423 0.92 35.73 -3.97
N GLY A 424 -0.12 36.56 -4.01
CA GLY A 424 -0.26 37.73 -3.15
C GLY A 424 -0.53 37.29 -1.73
N GLU A 425 0.21 37.89 -0.79
CA GLU A 425 -0.05 37.80 0.65
C GLU A 425 -1.49 38.20 0.93
N ALA A 426 -2.24 37.30 1.59
CA ALA A 426 -3.54 37.59 2.17
C ALA A 426 -3.41 37.65 3.69
N GLN A 427 -3.73 38.82 4.23
CA GLN A 427 -3.82 39.20 5.64
C GLN A 427 -4.75 38.29 6.46
#